data_744dad6fe5060add1201728cdff1a949
#
_entry.id   744dad6fe5060add1201728cdff1a949
#
_cell.length_a   1.000
_cell.length_b   1.000
_cell.length_c   1.000
_cell.angle_alpha   90.00
_cell.angle_beta   90.00
_cell.angle_gamma   90.00
#
_symmetry.space_group_name_H-M   'P 1'
#
loop_
_entity.id
_entity.type
_entity.pdbx_description
1 polymer ?
#
loop_
_entity_poly.entity_id
_entity_poly.type
_entity_poly.pdbx_seq_one_letter_code
_entity_poly.pdbx_strand_id
1 'polypeptide(L)'
;MNRLSIQERAAILGMLVEGNSLRACARMADVSLNTIIKLLLDVGGASERFHNERVNNLRVRRLQCDEIWSFIGAKAKNTRPAKKKEGWGDAWTWIGLDADTKLCVSYLVGGRHSGWAMEFMEDCASRIKGRVQVTTDGHRAYLDAVEGAFGMDCDYAMLQKIYGAPDVEDQRKYSPARCIGCDMKVISGNPDPDHVSTSYVERYNLTMRMGMRRFTRLTNAFSKKLRNHIAMIAIHTVYYNFVRIHKTLRFTPAMAAGLSDHLWSLEDMIRMADSYMPKPGKRGPYKKRQG
;
A
#
# COMPACT_ATOMS: atom_id res chain seq x y z
N MET A 1 -16.46 28.31 7.00
CA MET A 1 -16.30 27.35 5.89
C MET A 1 -16.96 26.07 6.33
N ASN A 2 -18.01 25.61 5.65
CA ASN A 2 -18.72 24.39 6.03
C ASN A 2 -17.81 23.19 5.78
N ARG A 3 -17.47 22.46 6.84
CA ARG A 3 -16.77 21.17 6.76
C ARG A 3 -17.83 20.09 6.55
N LEU A 4 -17.57 19.16 5.65
CA LEU A 4 -18.42 17.98 5.49
C LEU A 4 -18.55 17.22 6.82
N SER A 5 -19.71 16.68 7.08
CA SER A 5 -19.97 15.82 8.24
C SER A 5 -19.06 14.58 8.26
N ILE A 6 -19.00 13.87 9.37
CA ILE A 6 -18.27 12.60 9.45
C ILE A 6 -18.85 11.59 8.46
N GLN A 7 -20.17 11.51 8.36
CA GLN A 7 -20.90 10.58 7.50
C GLN A 7 -20.62 10.85 6.01
N GLU A 8 -20.68 12.12 5.57
CA GLU A 8 -20.37 12.49 4.18
C GLU A 8 -18.91 12.16 3.83
N ARG A 9 -17.97 12.46 4.72
CA ARG A 9 -16.55 12.12 4.52
C ARG A 9 -16.31 10.62 4.49
N ALA A 10 -16.98 9.86 5.36
CA ALA A 10 -16.92 8.40 5.39
C ALA A 10 -17.49 7.78 4.11
N ALA A 11 -18.61 8.31 3.60
CA ALA A 11 -19.18 7.88 2.32
C ALA A 11 -18.20 8.13 1.15
N ILE A 12 -17.56 9.30 1.10
CA ILE A 12 -16.54 9.62 0.08
C ILE A 12 -15.34 8.67 0.22
N LEU A 13 -14.89 8.40 1.45
CA LEU A 13 -13.79 7.48 1.72
C LEU A 13 -14.13 6.07 1.22
N GLY A 14 -15.35 5.59 1.46
CA GLY A 14 -15.86 4.32 0.94
C GLY A 14 -15.79 4.25 -0.58
N MET A 15 -16.25 5.30 -1.27
CA MET A 15 -16.15 5.36 -2.73
C MET A 15 -14.68 5.27 -3.22
N LEU A 16 -13.75 5.90 -2.50
CA LEU A 16 -12.32 5.92 -2.88
C LEU A 16 -11.68 4.53 -2.72
N VAL A 17 -11.98 3.81 -1.64
CA VAL A 17 -11.40 2.47 -1.36
C VAL A 17 -12.05 1.36 -2.17
N GLU A 18 -13.22 1.63 -2.78
CA GLU A 18 -13.90 0.77 -3.75
C GLU A 18 -13.49 1.09 -5.22
N GLY A 19 -12.39 1.78 -5.41
CA GLY A 19 -11.77 1.97 -6.73
C GLY A 19 -12.40 3.05 -7.59
N ASN A 20 -13.24 3.92 -7.04
CA ASN A 20 -13.79 5.05 -7.80
C ASN A 20 -12.75 6.13 -8.04
N SER A 21 -12.85 6.81 -9.19
CA SER A 21 -11.97 7.94 -9.50
C SER A 21 -12.35 9.17 -8.67
N LEU A 22 -11.37 10.06 -8.38
CA LEU A 22 -11.62 11.31 -7.67
C LEU A 22 -12.76 12.15 -8.31
N ARG A 23 -12.85 12.15 -9.65
CA ARG A 23 -13.90 12.84 -10.38
C ARG A 23 -15.27 12.14 -10.24
N ALA A 24 -15.29 10.80 -10.17
CA ALA A 24 -16.52 10.07 -9.92
C ALA A 24 -17.01 10.35 -8.49
N CYS A 25 -16.14 10.30 -7.50
CA CYS A 25 -16.48 10.65 -6.12
C CYS A 25 -17.03 12.07 -6.00
N ALA A 26 -16.43 13.05 -6.71
CA ALA A 26 -16.91 14.43 -6.72
C ALA A 26 -18.34 14.54 -7.26
N ARG A 27 -18.66 13.83 -8.37
CA ARG A 27 -20.02 13.83 -8.93
C ARG A 27 -21.04 13.10 -8.05
N MET A 28 -20.64 11.95 -7.46
CA MET A 28 -21.55 11.14 -6.62
C MET A 28 -21.86 11.82 -5.28
N ALA A 29 -20.90 12.55 -4.73
CA ALA A 29 -21.06 13.25 -3.46
C ALA A 29 -21.52 14.71 -3.63
N ASP A 30 -21.73 15.17 -4.85
CA ASP A 30 -22.10 16.56 -5.20
C ASP A 30 -21.17 17.60 -4.54
N VAL A 31 -19.86 17.36 -4.63
CA VAL A 31 -18.85 18.27 -4.08
C VAL A 31 -17.77 18.59 -5.11
N SER A 32 -17.03 19.68 -4.88
CA SER A 32 -15.92 20.03 -5.77
C SER A 32 -14.82 18.98 -5.77
N LEU A 33 -14.13 18.81 -6.90
CA LEU A 33 -12.96 17.95 -6.99
C LEU A 33 -11.87 18.33 -5.96
N ASN A 34 -11.72 19.62 -5.67
CA ASN A 34 -10.75 20.10 -4.67
C ASN A 34 -11.11 19.64 -3.25
N THR A 35 -12.41 19.54 -2.93
CA THR A 35 -12.88 18.96 -1.66
C THR A 35 -12.46 17.50 -1.53
N ILE A 36 -12.62 16.70 -2.59
CA ILE A 36 -12.18 15.30 -2.61
C ILE A 36 -10.65 15.20 -2.48
N ILE A 37 -9.90 16.02 -3.19
CA ILE A 37 -8.42 16.02 -3.12
C ILE A 37 -7.95 16.41 -1.72
N LYS A 38 -8.58 17.43 -1.12
CA LYS A 38 -8.24 17.84 0.25
C LYS A 38 -8.51 16.70 1.23
N LEU A 39 -9.69 16.09 1.18
CA LEU A 39 -10.03 14.94 2.04
C LEU A 39 -9.05 13.79 1.86
N LEU A 40 -8.69 13.44 0.62
CA LEU A 40 -7.70 12.42 0.31
C LEU A 40 -6.36 12.70 0.99
N LEU A 41 -5.88 13.95 0.93
CA LEU A 41 -4.59 14.33 1.51
C LEU A 41 -4.64 14.38 3.05
N ASP A 42 -5.72 14.93 3.61
CA ASP A 42 -5.92 15.04 5.04
C ASP A 42 -6.01 13.64 5.69
N VAL A 43 -6.86 12.75 5.15
CA VAL A 43 -7.01 11.39 5.67
C VAL A 43 -5.77 10.53 5.35
N GLY A 44 -5.16 10.71 4.18
CA GLY A 44 -3.96 9.97 3.80
C GLY A 44 -2.77 10.26 4.71
N GLY A 45 -2.49 11.53 4.97
CA GLY A 45 -1.41 11.91 5.89
C GLY A 45 -1.65 11.46 7.34
N ALA A 46 -2.91 11.47 7.79
CA ALA A 46 -3.27 10.93 9.10
C ALA A 46 -3.13 9.40 9.14
N SER A 47 -3.55 8.70 8.07
CA SER A 47 -3.41 7.25 7.95
C SER A 47 -1.96 6.79 7.96
N GLU A 48 -1.06 7.52 7.29
CA GLU A 48 0.38 7.23 7.30
C GLU A 48 0.96 7.34 8.71
N ARG A 49 0.67 8.44 9.43
CA ARG A 49 1.11 8.63 10.82
C ARG A 49 0.55 7.55 11.74
N PHE A 50 -0.75 7.29 11.66
CA PHE A 50 -1.41 6.26 12.46
C PHE A 50 -0.80 4.88 12.22
N HIS A 51 -0.56 4.51 10.96
CA HIS A 51 0.08 3.25 10.61
C HIS A 51 1.47 3.15 11.23
N ASN A 52 2.29 4.20 11.11
CA ASN A 52 3.64 4.23 11.65
C ASN A 52 3.67 4.17 13.19
N GLU A 53 2.69 4.75 13.87
CA GLU A 53 2.60 4.71 15.33
C GLU A 53 1.99 3.40 15.85
N ARG A 54 1.02 2.83 15.13
CA ARG A 54 0.23 1.70 15.64
C ARG A 54 0.76 0.34 15.20
N VAL A 55 1.29 0.25 13.97
CA VAL A 55 1.77 -1.01 13.40
C VAL A 55 3.25 -1.18 13.74
N ASN A 56 3.51 -1.49 14.99
CA ASN A 56 4.83 -1.66 15.58
C ASN A 56 4.83 -2.77 16.64
N ASN A 57 6.03 -3.25 17.01
CA ASN A 57 6.22 -4.25 18.04
C ASN A 57 5.48 -5.56 17.77
N LEU A 58 5.39 -5.94 16.51
CA LEU A 58 4.64 -7.09 16.02
C LEU A 58 5.38 -8.39 16.23
N ARG A 59 4.66 -9.45 16.55
CA ARG A 59 5.17 -10.83 16.51
C ARG A 59 4.78 -11.47 15.18
N VAL A 60 5.60 -11.23 14.17
CA VAL A 60 5.41 -11.78 12.82
C VAL A 60 6.30 -13.02 12.69
N ARG A 61 5.68 -14.18 12.47
CA ARG A 61 6.44 -15.41 12.22
C ARG A 61 6.88 -15.53 10.77
N ARG A 62 6.07 -15.05 9.84
CA ARG A 62 6.28 -15.23 8.40
C ARG A 62 5.94 -13.93 7.66
N LEU A 63 6.96 -13.26 7.15
CA LEU A 63 6.83 -12.03 6.36
C LEU A 63 6.99 -12.37 4.87
N GLN A 64 6.03 -11.98 4.06
CA GLN A 64 6.09 -12.05 2.59
C GLN A 64 6.26 -10.67 2.01
N CYS A 65 7.23 -10.49 1.10
CA CYS A 65 7.49 -9.21 0.46
C CYS A 65 7.41 -9.32 -1.07
N ASP A 66 6.82 -8.28 -1.70
CA ASP A 66 6.69 -8.14 -3.15
C ASP A 66 6.48 -6.66 -3.51
N GLU A 67 6.67 -6.29 -4.78
CA GLU A 67 6.44 -4.93 -5.26
C GLU A 67 5.32 -4.87 -6.30
N ILE A 68 4.52 -3.81 -6.20
CA ILE A 68 3.51 -3.49 -7.20
C ILE A 68 3.88 -2.24 -8.00
N TRP A 69 3.94 -2.40 -9.32
CA TRP A 69 4.27 -1.31 -10.24
C TRP A 69 3.08 -0.39 -10.51
N SER A 70 3.37 0.90 -10.57
CA SER A 70 2.50 1.97 -11.05
C SER A 70 3.33 3.06 -11.75
N PHE A 71 2.72 4.19 -12.10
CA PHE A 71 3.45 5.36 -12.59
C PHE A 71 2.74 6.66 -12.24
N ILE A 72 3.50 7.73 -12.20
CA ILE A 72 3.03 9.07 -11.90
C ILE A 72 3.20 9.95 -13.14
N GLY A 73 2.11 10.58 -13.57
CA GLY A 73 2.11 11.49 -14.73
C GLY A 73 2.31 10.80 -16.06
N ALA A 74 3.45 10.17 -16.26
CA ALA A 74 3.78 9.36 -17.44
C ALA A 74 4.72 8.22 -17.06
N LYS A 75 4.66 7.11 -17.81
CA LYS A 75 5.62 5.98 -17.66
C LYS A 75 7.04 6.47 -17.96
N ALA A 76 8.04 5.96 -17.25
CA ALA A 76 9.43 6.37 -17.44
C ALA A 76 9.87 6.31 -18.91
N LYS A 77 9.55 5.21 -19.61
CA LYS A 77 9.86 5.01 -21.03
C LYS A 77 9.23 6.03 -21.99
N ASN A 78 8.15 6.69 -21.57
CA ASN A 78 7.41 7.66 -22.40
C ASN A 78 7.77 9.12 -22.03
N THR A 79 8.64 9.34 -21.05
CA THR A 79 8.97 10.67 -20.57
C THR A 79 10.30 11.14 -21.17
N ARG A 80 10.25 12.11 -22.09
CA ARG A 80 11.47 12.76 -22.60
C ARG A 80 12.07 13.65 -21.51
N PRO A 81 13.43 13.71 -21.36
CA PRO A 81 14.07 14.50 -20.31
C PRO A 81 13.57 15.95 -20.23
N ALA A 82 13.43 16.63 -21.38
CA ALA A 82 12.96 18.01 -21.48
C ALA A 82 11.49 18.23 -21.03
N LYS A 83 10.67 17.17 -20.93
CA LYS A 83 9.26 17.23 -20.51
C LYS A 83 8.99 16.55 -19.18
N LYS A 84 10.03 16.02 -18.53
CA LYS A 84 9.91 15.31 -17.25
C LYS A 84 9.65 16.34 -16.15
N LYS A 85 8.49 16.27 -15.53
CA LYS A 85 8.18 17.01 -14.30
C LYS A 85 8.73 16.23 -13.11
N GLU A 86 9.11 16.94 -12.07
CA GLU A 86 9.53 16.34 -10.82
C GLU A 86 8.46 15.35 -10.31
N GLY A 87 8.88 14.17 -9.86
CA GLY A 87 8.01 13.09 -9.41
C GLY A 87 7.25 12.34 -10.51
N TRP A 88 7.54 12.59 -11.81
CA TRP A 88 6.99 11.82 -12.92
C TRP A 88 7.87 10.60 -13.25
N GLY A 89 7.24 9.48 -13.56
CA GLY A 89 7.90 8.24 -13.96
C GLY A 89 7.28 7.03 -13.30
N ASP A 90 7.99 5.92 -13.38
CA ASP A 90 7.58 4.67 -12.73
C ASP A 90 7.68 4.82 -11.21
N ALA A 91 6.69 4.28 -10.52
CA ALA A 91 6.61 4.25 -9.08
C ALA A 91 6.29 2.82 -8.63
N TRP A 92 7.10 2.30 -7.74
CA TRP A 92 6.94 0.98 -7.16
C TRP A 92 6.46 1.13 -5.73
N THR A 93 5.53 0.29 -5.35
CA THR A 93 5.09 0.19 -3.96
C THR A 93 5.55 -1.14 -3.42
N TRP A 94 6.49 -1.11 -2.51
CA TRP A 94 7.00 -2.25 -1.76
C TRP A 94 6.00 -2.60 -0.67
N ILE A 95 5.74 -3.87 -0.46
CA ILE A 95 4.74 -4.36 0.50
C ILE A 95 5.34 -5.49 1.33
N GLY A 96 5.26 -5.35 2.65
CA GLY A 96 5.53 -6.40 3.63
C GLY A 96 4.24 -6.88 4.28
N LEU A 97 3.89 -8.15 4.10
CA LEU A 97 2.65 -8.73 4.60
C LEU A 97 2.96 -9.88 5.58
N ASP A 98 2.36 -9.84 6.76
CA ASP A 98 2.32 -10.99 7.66
C ASP A 98 1.46 -12.11 7.05
N ALA A 99 2.07 -13.24 6.76
CA ALA A 99 1.40 -14.37 6.13
C ALA A 99 0.34 -15.01 7.04
N ASP A 100 0.45 -14.87 8.36
CA ASP A 100 -0.51 -15.45 9.31
C ASP A 100 -1.73 -14.55 9.49
N THR A 101 -1.51 -13.31 9.89
CA THR A 101 -2.59 -12.36 10.20
C THR A 101 -3.09 -11.60 8.97
N LYS A 102 -2.40 -11.71 7.84
CA LYS A 102 -2.66 -10.94 6.61
C LYS A 102 -2.46 -9.43 6.78
N LEU A 103 -1.87 -8.99 7.89
CA LEU A 103 -1.60 -7.59 8.16
C LEU A 103 -0.57 -7.05 7.17
N CYS A 104 -0.87 -5.93 6.54
CA CYS A 104 0.15 -5.13 5.86
C CYS A 104 1.01 -4.45 6.93
N VAL A 105 2.21 -5.00 7.15
CA VAL A 105 3.17 -4.56 8.19
C VAL A 105 3.84 -3.27 7.78
N SER A 106 4.31 -3.21 6.54
CA SER A 106 5.02 -2.07 5.96
C SER A 106 4.67 -1.87 4.50
N TYR A 107 4.71 -0.63 4.05
CA TYR A 107 4.69 -0.25 2.64
C TYR A 107 5.59 0.95 2.38
N LEU A 108 6.28 0.96 1.25
CA LEU A 108 7.14 2.06 0.83
C LEU A 108 6.90 2.38 -0.65
N VAL A 109 6.78 3.66 -1.00
CA VAL A 109 6.59 4.11 -2.38
C VAL A 109 7.85 4.76 -2.90
N GLY A 110 8.48 4.15 -3.90
CA GLY A 110 9.74 4.66 -4.42
C GLY A 110 10.15 4.05 -5.75
N GLY A 111 11.46 3.99 -5.97
CA GLY A 111 12.07 3.28 -7.10
C GLY A 111 12.18 1.78 -6.85
N ARG A 112 12.85 1.07 -7.78
CA ARG A 112 13.06 -0.39 -7.69
C ARG A 112 14.55 -0.76 -7.57
N HIS A 113 15.37 0.10 -7.05
CA HIS A 113 16.79 -0.18 -6.84
C HIS A 113 17.10 -0.52 -5.38
N SER A 114 18.32 -1.00 -5.12
CA SER A 114 18.75 -1.51 -3.80
C SER A 114 18.52 -0.53 -2.65
N GLY A 115 18.73 0.77 -2.84
CA GLY A 115 18.50 1.76 -1.78
C GLY A 115 17.06 1.77 -1.26
N TRP A 116 16.06 1.63 -2.15
CA TRP A 116 14.65 1.51 -1.74
C TRP A 116 14.35 0.17 -1.07
N ALA A 117 15.02 -0.91 -1.51
CA ALA A 117 14.89 -2.22 -0.87
C ALA A 117 15.42 -2.17 0.57
N MET A 118 16.59 -1.53 0.78
CA MET A 118 17.18 -1.36 2.12
C MET A 118 16.27 -0.57 3.04
N GLU A 119 15.83 0.62 2.63
CA GLU A 119 14.90 1.45 3.40
C GLU A 119 13.60 0.70 3.76
N PHE A 120 13.05 -0.06 2.81
CA PHE A 120 11.85 -0.87 3.02
C PHE A 120 12.08 -2.00 4.03
N MET A 121 13.19 -2.75 3.89
CA MET A 121 13.48 -3.86 4.80
C MET A 121 13.85 -3.38 6.21
N GLU A 122 14.54 -2.25 6.34
CA GLU A 122 14.80 -1.59 7.62
C GLU A 122 13.48 -1.18 8.32
N ASP A 123 12.52 -0.62 7.56
CA ASP A 123 11.20 -0.29 8.11
C ASP A 123 10.46 -1.57 8.55
N CYS A 124 10.49 -2.65 7.77
CA CYS A 124 9.92 -3.94 8.17
C CYS A 124 10.54 -4.46 9.47
N ALA A 125 11.87 -4.48 9.54
CA ALA A 125 12.61 -4.98 10.70
C ALA A 125 12.32 -4.15 11.96
N SER A 126 12.24 -2.83 11.84
CA SER A 126 11.93 -1.92 12.96
C SER A 126 10.56 -2.18 13.60
N ARG A 127 9.63 -2.77 12.85
CA ARG A 127 8.25 -3.05 13.29
C ARG A 127 8.08 -4.44 13.91
N ILE A 128 9.01 -5.35 13.67
CA ILE A 128 8.92 -6.78 14.03
C ILE A 128 9.80 -7.07 15.23
N LYS A 129 9.30 -7.90 16.15
CA LYS A 129 10.06 -8.41 17.30
C LYS A 129 10.37 -9.88 17.16
N GLY A 130 11.63 -10.22 17.43
CA GLY A 130 12.13 -11.60 17.41
C GLY A 130 12.37 -12.12 16.00
N ARG A 131 12.68 -13.41 15.92
CA ARG A 131 13.04 -14.08 14.67
C ARG A 131 11.85 -14.22 13.74
N VAL A 132 12.06 -13.99 12.45
CA VAL A 132 11.03 -14.04 11.40
C VAL A 132 11.50 -14.84 10.20
N GLN A 133 10.62 -15.62 9.59
CA GLN A 133 10.87 -16.18 8.25
C GLN A 133 10.46 -15.17 7.19
N VAL A 134 11.41 -14.72 6.39
CA VAL A 134 11.19 -13.78 5.27
C VAL A 134 11.12 -14.55 3.96
N THR A 135 10.13 -14.28 3.15
CA THR A 135 10.03 -14.81 1.77
C THR A 135 9.84 -13.64 0.80
N THR A 136 10.71 -13.58 -0.21
CA THR A 136 10.60 -12.60 -1.30
C THR A 136 10.50 -13.29 -2.66
N ASP A 137 10.18 -12.53 -3.71
CA ASP A 137 10.39 -12.99 -5.07
C ASP A 137 11.89 -13.03 -5.43
N GLY A 138 12.21 -13.38 -6.69
CA GLY A 138 13.60 -13.46 -7.18
C GLY A 138 14.30 -12.11 -7.40
N HIS A 139 13.78 -10.98 -6.89
CA HIS A 139 14.40 -9.67 -7.09
C HIS A 139 15.68 -9.53 -6.25
N ARG A 140 16.83 -9.39 -6.93
CA ARG A 140 18.16 -9.38 -6.30
C ARG A 140 18.37 -8.27 -5.26
N ALA A 141 17.64 -7.17 -5.36
CA ALA A 141 17.74 -6.06 -4.42
C ALA A 141 17.39 -6.46 -2.97
N TYR A 142 16.65 -7.55 -2.78
CA TYR A 142 16.34 -8.07 -1.46
C TYR A 142 17.52 -8.78 -0.76
N LEU A 143 18.50 -9.30 -1.50
CA LEU A 143 19.59 -10.07 -0.90
C LEU A 143 20.31 -9.28 0.19
N ASP A 144 20.92 -8.16 -0.19
CA ASP A 144 21.65 -7.31 0.75
C ASP A 144 20.71 -6.58 1.72
N ALA A 145 19.49 -6.26 1.29
CA ALA A 145 18.52 -5.54 2.11
C ALA A 145 17.99 -6.37 3.28
N VAL A 146 17.68 -7.65 3.07
CA VAL A 146 17.21 -8.55 4.13
C VAL A 146 18.35 -8.83 5.10
N GLU A 147 19.56 -9.13 4.61
CA GLU A 147 20.73 -9.36 5.44
C GLU A 147 21.06 -8.15 6.31
N GLY A 148 21.08 -6.95 5.71
CA GLY A 148 21.37 -5.70 6.41
C GLY A 148 20.34 -5.33 7.48
N ALA A 149 19.04 -5.58 7.22
CA ALA A 149 17.97 -5.18 8.12
C ALA A 149 17.69 -6.18 9.26
N PHE A 150 17.78 -7.47 8.99
CA PHE A 150 17.42 -8.53 9.95
C PHE A 150 18.64 -9.30 10.48
N GLY A 151 19.75 -9.33 9.74
CA GLY A 151 20.95 -10.06 10.14
C GLY A 151 20.65 -11.51 10.50
N MET A 152 21.02 -11.90 11.72
CA MET A 152 20.81 -13.27 12.21
C MET A 152 19.38 -13.56 12.70
N ASP A 153 18.52 -12.55 12.79
CA ASP A 153 17.17 -12.70 13.32
C ASP A 153 16.14 -13.09 12.25
N CYS A 154 16.60 -13.61 11.10
CA CYS A 154 15.69 -14.13 10.10
C CYS A 154 16.12 -15.47 9.49
N ASP A 155 15.12 -16.20 9.00
CA ASP A 155 15.26 -17.33 8.09
C ASP A 155 14.78 -16.87 6.72
N TYR A 156 15.68 -16.76 5.74
CA TYR A 156 15.37 -16.11 4.47
C TYR A 156 15.39 -17.09 3.30
N ALA A 157 14.30 -17.09 2.54
CA ALA A 157 14.18 -17.80 1.28
C ALA A 157 13.65 -16.91 0.16
N MET A 158 14.15 -17.10 -1.04
CA MET A 158 13.62 -16.52 -2.26
C MET A 158 12.80 -17.56 -3.02
N LEU A 159 11.65 -17.14 -3.57
CA LEU A 159 10.78 -17.97 -4.39
C LEU A 159 10.72 -17.41 -5.81
N GLN A 160 11.47 -18.03 -6.72
CA GLN A 160 11.44 -17.64 -8.13
C GLN A 160 10.40 -18.46 -8.89
N LYS A 161 9.40 -17.78 -9.46
CA LYS A 161 8.41 -18.39 -10.31
C LYS A 161 8.97 -18.60 -11.72
N ILE A 162 8.82 -19.81 -12.25
CA ILE A 162 9.21 -20.18 -13.60
C ILE A 162 7.95 -20.07 -14.47
N TYR A 163 8.01 -19.26 -15.52
CA TYR A 163 6.91 -19.09 -16.46
C TYR A 163 7.21 -19.82 -17.75
N GLY A 164 6.26 -20.60 -18.23
CA GLY A 164 6.33 -21.26 -19.55
C GLY A 164 6.23 -20.25 -20.68
N ALA A 165 6.71 -20.65 -21.88
CA ALA A 165 6.45 -19.88 -23.07
C ALA A 165 4.93 -19.81 -23.31
N PRO A 166 4.35 -18.65 -23.60
CA PRO A 166 2.93 -18.55 -23.90
C PRO A 166 2.64 -19.27 -25.21
N ASP A 167 1.60 -20.11 -25.22
CA ASP A 167 1.12 -20.75 -26.44
C ASP A 167 0.72 -19.69 -27.49
N VAL A 168 0.80 -20.06 -28.79
CA VAL A 168 0.55 -19.10 -29.87
C VAL A 168 -0.87 -18.50 -29.81
N GLU A 169 -1.85 -19.24 -29.26
CA GLU A 169 -3.19 -18.72 -28.98
C GLU A 169 -3.24 -17.76 -27.80
N ASP A 170 -2.45 -17.99 -26.77
CA ASP A 170 -2.37 -17.11 -25.58
C ASP A 170 -1.62 -15.81 -25.86
N GLN A 171 -0.72 -15.79 -26.84
CA GLN A 171 -0.07 -14.56 -27.32
C GLN A 171 -1.07 -13.57 -27.94
N ARG A 172 -2.17 -14.07 -28.52
CA ARG A 172 -3.26 -13.25 -29.11
C ARG A 172 -4.25 -12.76 -28.05
N LYS A 173 -4.37 -13.47 -26.93
CA LYS A 173 -5.18 -13.08 -25.77
C LYS A 173 -4.24 -12.45 -24.75
N TYR A 174 -4.65 -11.38 -24.13
CA TYR A 174 -3.88 -10.69 -23.08
C TYR A 174 -3.78 -11.54 -21.79
N SER A 175 -3.41 -12.80 -21.95
CA SER A 175 -3.28 -13.76 -20.86
C SER A 175 -1.87 -13.71 -20.29
N PRO A 176 -1.72 -13.68 -18.95
CA PRO A 176 -0.40 -13.78 -18.33
C PRO A 176 0.21 -15.15 -18.64
N ALA A 177 1.54 -15.21 -18.80
CA ALA A 177 2.26 -16.46 -18.94
C ALA A 177 1.93 -17.41 -17.77
N ARG A 178 1.71 -18.69 -18.09
CA ARG A 178 1.36 -19.70 -17.08
C ARG A 178 2.59 -20.03 -16.23
N CYS A 179 2.44 -19.96 -14.91
CA CYS A 179 3.46 -20.47 -14.01
C CYS A 179 3.53 -21.99 -14.12
N ILE A 180 4.69 -22.54 -14.53
CA ILE A 180 4.94 -23.97 -14.75
C ILE A 180 5.73 -24.61 -13.61
N GLY A 181 6.28 -23.79 -12.69
CA GLY A 181 7.03 -24.25 -11.53
C GLY A 181 7.50 -23.10 -10.67
N CYS A 182 8.02 -23.46 -9.52
CA CYS A 182 8.68 -22.53 -8.60
C CYS A 182 10.04 -23.10 -8.22
N ASP A 183 11.07 -22.27 -8.21
CA ASP A 183 12.38 -22.58 -7.68
C ASP A 183 12.55 -21.86 -6.32
N MET A 184 12.80 -22.64 -5.28
CA MET A 184 13.01 -22.13 -3.93
C MET A 184 14.50 -22.14 -3.63
N LYS A 185 15.02 -20.98 -3.26
CA LYS A 185 16.42 -20.83 -2.86
C LYS A 185 16.50 -20.37 -1.41
N VAL A 186 17.04 -21.20 -0.54
CA VAL A 186 17.42 -20.79 0.82
C VAL A 186 18.63 -19.86 0.74
N ILE A 187 18.52 -18.69 1.35
CA ILE A 187 19.57 -17.65 1.36
C ILE A 187 20.28 -17.66 2.72
N SER A 188 19.54 -17.62 3.82
CA SER A 188 20.12 -17.65 5.16
C SER A 188 19.19 -18.34 6.16
N GLY A 189 19.75 -18.82 7.25
CA GLY A 189 19.03 -19.50 8.32
C GLY A 189 18.48 -20.86 7.90
N ASN A 190 17.36 -21.24 8.49
CA ASN A 190 16.67 -22.51 8.24
C ASN A 190 15.15 -22.27 8.02
N PRO A 191 14.77 -21.67 6.89
CA PRO A 191 13.37 -21.43 6.60
C PRO A 191 12.59 -22.75 6.45
N ASP A 192 11.39 -22.79 7.01
CA ASP A 192 10.45 -23.90 6.82
C ASP A 192 9.97 -23.93 5.37
N PRO A 193 10.32 -24.96 4.58
CA PRO A 193 10.02 -25.02 3.15
C PRO A 193 8.51 -25.05 2.86
N ASP A 194 7.68 -25.61 3.75
CA ASP A 194 6.23 -25.67 3.58
C ASP A 194 5.58 -24.28 3.66
N HIS A 195 6.32 -23.32 4.17
CA HIS A 195 5.87 -21.96 4.38
C HIS A 195 6.57 -20.92 3.49
N VAL A 196 7.45 -21.34 2.59
CA VAL A 196 8.05 -20.45 1.59
C VAL A 196 7.04 -20.18 0.49
N SER A 197 6.45 -19.00 0.52
CA SER A 197 5.40 -18.58 -0.42
C SER A 197 5.33 -17.06 -0.52
N THR A 198 4.94 -16.54 -1.70
CA THR A 198 4.60 -15.12 -1.93
C THR A 198 3.10 -14.93 -2.23
N SER A 199 2.31 -15.99 -2.10
CA SER A 199 0.91 -16.01 -2.54
C SER A 199 0.02 -14.99 -1.82
N TYR A 200 0.27 -14.73 -0.53
CA TYR A 200 -0.55 -13.79 0.24
C TYR A 200 -0.22 -12.35 -0.11
N VAL A 201 1.04 -11.97 -0.24
CA VAL A 201 1.42 -10.62 -0.65
C VAL A 201 0.99 -10.34 -2.10
N GLU A 202 1.06 -11.31 -3.00
CA GLU A 202 0.53 -11.19 -4.36
C GLU A 202 -1.00 -11.02 -4.37
N ARG A 203 -1.70 -11.74 -3.50
CA ARG A 203 -3.15 -11.56 -3.31
C ARG A 203 -3.49 -10.17 -2.75
N TYR A 204 -2.68 -9.66 -1.85
CA TYR A 204 -2.81 -8.28 -1.37
C TYR A 204 -2.58 -7.27 -2.50
N ASN A 205 -1.54 -7.46 -3.32
CA ASN A 205 -1.27 -6.64 -4.50
C ASN A 205 -2.45 -6.64 -5.49
N LEU A 206 -3.10 -7.79 -5.68
CA LEU A 206 -4.34 -7.86 -6.46
C LEU A 206 -5.47 -7.07 -5.80
N THR A 207 -5.62 -7.17 -4.48
CA THR A 207 -6.62 -6.39 -3.72
C THR A 207 -6.39 -4.88 -3.88
N MET A 208 -5.14 -4.42 -3.82
CA MET A 208 -4.78 -3.03 -4.10
C MET A 208 -5.19 -2.59 -5.52
N ARG A 209 -4.99 -3.44 -6.53
CA ARG A 209 -5.41 -3.16 -7.92
C ARG A 209 -6.93 -3.05 -8.06
N MET A 210 -7.68 -3.87 -7.33
CA MET A 210 -9.15 -3.86 -7.34
C MET A 210 -9.71 -2.67 -6.57
N GLY A 211 -9.16 -2.35 -5.39
CA GLY A 211 -9.65 -1.31 -4.50
C GLY A 211 -9.14 0.11 -4.81
N MET A 212 -8.11 0.25 -5.64
CA MET A 212 -7.55 1.56 -5.96
C MET A 212 -7.49 1.82 -7.46
N ARG A 213 -8.30 2.77 -7.93
CA ARG A 213 -8.40 3.13 -9.35
C ARG A 213 -7.04 3.39 -10.02
N ARG A 214 -6.08 3.92 -9.31
CA ARG A 214 -4.75 4.30 -9.81
C ARG A 214 -3.82 3.13 -10.16
N PHE A 215 -4.13 1.93 -9.70
CA PHE A 215 -3.43 0.69 -10.06
C PHE A 215 -4.11 -0.08 -11.19
N THR A 216 -5.25 0.40 -11.69
CA THR A 216 -5.96 -0.22 -12.82
C THR A 216 -5.10 -0.12 -14.08
N ARG A 217 -4.79 -1.28 -14.67
CA ARG A 217 -4.02 -1.35 -15.92
C ARG A 217 -4.87 -0.99 -17.14
N LEU A 218 -4.23 -0.58 -18.21
CA LEU A 218 -4.84 -0.30 -19.53
C LEU A 218 -5.92 0.80 -19.52
N THR A 219 -5.86 1.72 -18.55
CA THR A 219 -6.78 2.85 -18.45
C THR A 219 -6.02 4.13 -18.11
N ASN A 220 -6.64 5.30 -18.35
CA ASN A 220 -6.10 6.61 -17.93
C ASN A 220 -6.30 6.90 -16.44
N ALA A 221 -6.21 5.87 -15.60
CA ALA A 221 -6.50 5.95 -14.17
C ALA A 221 -5.27 6.30 -13.30
N PHE A 222 -4.13 6.54 -13.90
CA PHE A 222 -2.86 6.80 -13.22
C PHE A 222 -2.86 8.07 -12.36
N SER A 223 -1.98 8.12 -11.37
CA SER A 223 -1.81 9.27 -10.50
C SER A 223 -1.06 10.40 -11.22
N LYS A 224 -1.54 11.64 -11.07
CA LYS A 224 -0.88 12.82 -11.65
C LYS A 224 0.12 13.49 -10.70
N LYS A 225 0.03 13.20 -9.39
CA LYS A 225 0.91 13.74 -8.34
C LYS A 225 1.29 12.63 -7.37
N LEU A 226 2.58 12.54 -7.06
CA LEU A 226 3.12 11.52 -6.16
C LEU A 226 2.45 11.57 -4.77
N ARG A 227 2.32 12.77 -4.19
CA ARG A 227 1.67 12.94 -2.88
C ARG A 227 0.24 12.36 -2.79
N ASN A 228 -0.55 12.50 -3.90
CA ASN A 228 -1.90 11.93 -3.94
C ASN A 228 -1.87 10.40 -4.10
N HIS A 229 -0.80 9.88 -4.68
CA HIS A 229 -0.58 8.45 -4.82
C HIS A 229 -0.26 7.83 -3.45
N ILE A 230 0.71 8.38 -2.74
CA ILE A 230 1.10 7.96 -1.40
C ILE A 230 -0.10 8.05 -0.44
N ALA A 231 -0.81 9.19 -0.42
CA ALA A 231 -1.99 9.38 0.43
C ALA A 231 -3.06 8.30 0.24
N MET A 232 -3.31 7.87 -1.02
CA MET A 232 -4.29 6.82 -1.25
C MET A 232 -3.81 5.44 -0.82
N ILE A 233 -2.51 5.15 -0.96
CA ILE A 233 -1.93 3.90 -0.48
C ILE A 233 -2.04 3.83 1.04
N ALA A 234 -1.72 4.92 1.75
CA ALA A 234 -1.88 5.02 3.20
C ALA A 234 -3.33 4.76 3.65
N ILE A 235 -4.30 5.40 2.98
CA ILE A 235 -5.74 5.17 3.22
C ILE A 235 -6.10 3.70 3.01
N HIS A 236 -5.71 3.13 1.87
CA HIS A 236 -6.03 1.74 1.55
C HIS A 236 -5.41 0.77 2.55
N THR A 237 -4.19 1.02 3.00
CA THR A 237 -3.51 0.17 3.98
C THR A 237 -4.23 0.17 5.32
N VAL A 238 -4.62 1.35 5.83
CA VAL A 238 -5.39 1.43 7.09
C VAL A 238 -6.79 0.82 6.91
N TYR A 239 -7.47 1.10 5.80
CA TYR A 239 -8.75 0.48 5.46
C TYR A 239 -8.65 -1.06 5.42
N TYR A 240 -7.66 -1.60 4.73
CA TYR A 240 -7.45 -3.04 4.63
C TYR A 240 -7.14 -3.67 5.99
N ASN A 241 -6.27 -3.04 6.77
CA ASN A 241 -5.85 -3.57 8.06
C ASN A 241 -6.95 -3.50 9.13
N PHE A 242 -7.73 -2.42 9.19
CA PHE A 242 -8.61 -2.13 10.33
C PHE A 242 -10.12 -2.21 10.03
N VAL A 243 -10.54 -1.98 8.78
CA VAL A 243 -11.96 -1.88 8.39
C VAL A 243 -12.42 -3.09 7.61
N ARG A 244 -11.62 -3.55 6.64
CA ARG A 244 -12.01 -4.63 5.75
C ARG A 244 -11.95 -5.98 6.43
N ILE A 245 -13.09 -6.69 6.53
CA ILE A 245 -13.11 -8.09 6.99
C ILE A 245 -12.43 -8.97 5.95
N HIS A 246 -11.41 -9.70 6.37
CA HIS A 246 -10.71 -10.66 5.53
C HIS A 246 -11.51 -11.97 5.45
N LYS A 247 -11.84 -12.42 4.23
CA LYS A 247 -12.74 -13.56 4.00
C LYS A 247 -12.32 -14.84 4.75
N THR A 248 -11.04 -15.14 4.78
CA THR A 248 -10.51 -16.34 5.43
C THR A 248 -10.41 -16.19 6.95
N LEU A 249 -10.05 -14.99 7.43
CA LEU A 249 -9.91 -14.73 8.87
C LEU A 249 -11.28 -14.54 9.58
N ARG A 250 -12.30 -14.06 8.86
CA ARG A 250 -13.63 -13.66 9.38
C ARG A 250 -13.63 -12.40 10.26
N PHE A 251 -12.48 -11.75 10.40
CA PHE A 251 -12.25 -10.46 11.06
C PHE A 251 -11.15 -9.69 10.33
N THR A 252 -10.77 -8.53 10.85
CA THR A 252 -9.75 -7.70 10.17
C THR A 252 -8.33 -8.18 10.47
N PRO A 253 -7.35 -7.93 9.58
CA PRO A 253 -5.95 -8.21 9.86
C PRO A 253 -5.42 -7.58 11.15
N ALA A 254 -5.85 -6.37 11.49
CA ALA A 254 -5.46 -5.70 12.73
C ALA A 254 -6.01 -6.41 13.97
N MET A 255 -7.23 -6.94 13.90
CA MET A 255 -7.78 -7.76 14.99
C MET A 255 -7.01 -9.08 15.13
N ALA A 256 -6.64 -9.73 14.00
CA ALA A 256 -5.82 -10.93 14.01
C ALA A 256 -4.44 -10.71 14.66
N ALA A 257 -3.85 -9.53 14.42
CA ALA A 257 -2.56 -9.14 14.96
C ALA A 257 -2.63 -8.55 16.39
N GLY A 258 -3.82 -8.46 16.99
CA GLY A 258 -4.01 -7.88 18.33
C GLY A 258 -3.83 -6.35 18.39
N LEU A 259 -3.90 -5.66 17.26
CA LEU A 259 -3.78 -4.21 17.16
C LEU A 259 -5.12 -3.47 17.37
N SER A 260 -6.23 -4.19 17.24
CA SER A 260 -7.58 -3.69 17.48
C SER A 260 -8.41 -4.77 18.14
N ASP A 261 -9.27 -4.38 19.09
CA ASP A 261 -10.21 -5.25 19.80
C ASP A 261 -11.62 -5.26 19.15
N HIS A 262 -11.83 -4.42 18.15
CA HIS A 262 -13.10 -4.27 17.46
C HIS A 262 -12.92 -3.98 15.97
N LEU A 263 -13.99 -4.18 15.21
CA LEU A 263 -14.11 -3.84 13.81
C LEU A 263 -14.28 -2.32 13.66
N TRP A 264 -13.40 -1.69 12.91
CA TRP A 264 -13.53 -0.27 12.57
C TRP A 264 -14.55 -0.05 11.46
N SER A 265 -15.26 1.06 11.57
CA SER A 265 -16.05 1.65 10.48
C SER A 265 -15.24 2.68 9.70
N LEU A 266 -15.73 3.10 8.54
CA LEU A 266 -15.15 4.23 7.80
C LEU A 266 -15.25 5.54 8.58
N GLU A 267 -16.26 5.68 9.44
CA GLU A 267 -16.37 6.82 10.34
C GLU A 267 -15.26 6.84 11.39
N ASP A 268 -14.82 5.67 11.88
CA ASP A 268 -13.70 5.58 12.81
C ASP A 268 -12.40 6.01 12.15
N MET A 269 -12.20 5.68 10.87
CA MET A 269 -11.08 6.23 10.09
C MET A 269 -11.14 7.76 9.98
N ILE A 270 -12.32 8.33 9.81
CA ILE A 270 -12.49 9.80 9.77
C ILE A 270 -12.23 10.42 11.14
N ARG A 271 -12.70 9.81 12.24
CA ARG A 271 -12.43 10.28 13.61
C ARG A 271 -10.94 10.19 13.94
N MET A 272 -10.29 9.08 13.56
CA MET A 272 -8.84 8.93 13.64
C MET A 272 -8.14 10.06 12.87
N ALA A 273 -8.50 10.30 11.62
CA ALA A 273 -7.89 11.36 10.83
C ALA A 273 -8.08 12.76 11.47
N ASP A 274 -9.25 13.01 12.04
CA ASP A 274 -9.53 14.27 12.75
C ASP A 274 -8.64 14.47 13.98
N SER A 275 -8.24 13.40 14.68
CA SER A 275 -7.36 13.46 15.84
C SER A 275 -5.92 13.90 15.48
N TYR A 276 -5.48 13.63 14.26
CA TYR A 276 -4.17 14.06 13.74
C TYR A 276 -4.18 15.45 13.11
N MET A 277 -5.36 16.06 12.94
CA MET A 277 -5.46 17.39 12.36
C MET A 277 -5.16 18.46 13.39
N PRO A 278 -4.47 19.53 13.00
CA PRO A 278 -4.29 20.68 13.89
C PRO A 278 -5.65 21.27 14.28
N LYS A 279 -5.84 21.52 15.58
CA LYS A 279 -7.06 22.19 16.04
C LYS A 279 -7.17 23.56 15.39
N PRO A 280 -8.36 23.94 14.88
CA PRO A 280 -8.55 25.28 14.30
C PRO A 280 -8.17 26.35 15.32
N GLY A 281 -7.26 27.24 14.95
CA GLY A 281 -6.93 28.40 15.76
C GLY A 281 -8.16 29.33 15.92
N LYS A 282 -8.16 30.15 16.96
CA LYS A 282 -9.17 31.21 17.12
C LYS A 282 -9.17 32.09 15.88
N ARG A 283 -10.34 32.32 15.28
CA ARG A 283 -10.47 33.26 14.17
C ARG A 283 -10.04 34.65 14.65
N GLY A 284 -9.09 35.26 13.94
CA GLY A 284 -8.76 36.65 14.16
C GLY A 284 -9.95 37.61 13.88
N PRO A 285 -9.91 38.86 14.38
CA PRO A 285 -10.97 39.81 14.08
C PRO A 285 -11.14 40.04 12.59
N TYR A 286 -12.37 40.23 12.17
CA TYR A 286 -12.72 40.48 10.77
C TYR A 286 -12.02 41.75 10.28
N LYS A 287 -11.14 41.63 9.29
CA LYS A 287 -10.55 42.78 8.61
C LYS A 287 -11.51 43.19 7.51
N LYS A 288 -12.16 44.37 7.64
CA LYS A 288 -12.90 44.99 6.54
C LYS A 288 -11.96 45.16 5.34
N ARG A 289 -12.38 44.68 4.16
CA ARG A 289 -11.71 45.06 2.91
C ARG A 289 -11.86 46.59 2.79
N GLN A 290 -10.77 47.30 2.76
CA GLN A 290 -10.76 48.69 2.30
C GLN A 290 -11.07 48.63 0.81
N GLY A 291 -12.17 49.26 0.39
CA GLY A 291 -12.61 49.38 -0.97
C GLY A 291 -11.66 50.22 -1.81
#